data_5be5272b8135dea9f1653de802789201
#
_entry.id   5be5272b8135dea9f1653de802789201
#
_cell.length_a   1.000
_cell.length_b   1.000
_cell.length_c   1.000
_cell.angle_alpha   90.00
_cell.angle_beta   90.00
_cell.angle_gamma   90.00
#
_symmetry.space_group_name_H-M   'P 1'
#
loop_
_entity.id
_entity.type
_entity.pdbx_description
1 polymer ?
#
loop_
_entity_poly.entity_id
_entity_poly.type
_entity_poly.pdbx_seq_one_letter_code
_entity_poly.pdbx_strand_id
1 'polypeptide(L)'
;KRIVSLALAFLMSIGCIHSYPIVSALENDYEVYPNPHMMGYQDGSFDMTSTVNVVYEDGIDEYTKDRMNEVLAIKNIKASTSEEVKEGQTNILVGIKDSNQYVDQYVGEHYSVKTTQLFDQLDSYLLKVDNGTITVLGKDTDAAFYGLTSLYHIFKQLDGTNIRNFTIEDYANVASRGFIEGYYGNPWSTEDRKKLMEWGGYYKLNSYFYAPKDDPKHNSKWRELYTDEEIETKINPLAEAGNKSKCRFVFALHPYMYNAIRYNSEENYQADLKVLQAKFEQVIKAGVRLIAILADDAGNVGGANYTKTLTDMTAWLKEMQKTYPDLKLTLPFCTQEYMSNGQSYYRNFPANIQIVMTGGRVWGEVTNNFTTTFTNNAGRGPYM
;
A
#
# COMPACT_ATOMS: atom_id res chain seq x y z
N LYS A 1 50.53 60.78 21.48
CA LYS A 1 50.09 59.57 22.23
C LYS A 1 48.80 58.94 21.73
N ARG A 2 47.89 59.66 20.98
CA ARG A 2 46.62 59.10 20.47
C ARG A 2 46.72 58.41 19.10
N ILE A 3 47.78 58.65 18.33
CA ILE A 3 47.98 58.08 16.99
C ILE A 3 48.62 56.69 17.03
N VAL A 4 49.39 56.37 18.08
CA VAL A 4 50.02 55.06 18.24
C VAL A 4 49.01 53.98 18.71
N SER A 5 47.96 54.39 19.44
CA SER A 5 46.92 53.47 19.90
C SER A 5 45.94 53.01 18.80
N LEU A 6 45.79 53.84 17.72
CA LEU A 6 44.93 53.44 16.57
C LEU A 6 45.64 52.47 15.60
N ALA A 7 46.97 52.58 15.49
CA ALA A 7 47.74 51.69 14.64
C ALA A 7 47.88 50.29 15.22
N LEU A 8 47.88 50.14 16.56
CA LEU A 8 47.92 48.81 17.21
C LEU A 8 46.58 48.09 17.21
N ALA A 9 45.47 48.83 17.21
CA ALA A 9 44.13 48.25 17.08
C ALA A 9 43.84 47.74 15.66
N PHE A 10 44.46 48.36 14.61
CA PHE A 10 44.28 47.94 13.22
C PHE A 10 45.17 46.74 12.84
N LEU A 11 46.29 46.54 13.53
CA LEU A 11 47.18 45.39 13.30
C LEU A 11 46.70 44.10 14.00
N MET A 12 45.82 44.19 15.03
CA MET A 12 45.22 43.00 15.66
C MET A 12 43.95 42.50 14.96
N SER A 13 43.36 43.27 14.02
CA SER A 13 42.17 42.83 13.28
C SER A 13 42.49 42.07 11.96
N ILE A 14 43.76 41.97 11.57
CA ILE A 14 44.16 41.25 10.35
C ILE A 14 44.66 39.83 10.66
N GLY A 15 44.76 39.46 11.94
CA GLY A 15 45.34 38.18 12.38
C GLY A 15 44.35 37.00 12.57
N CYS A 16 43.04 37.19 12.32
CA CYS A 16 42.05 36.12 12.47
C CYS A 16 41.22 35.96 11.18
N ILE A 17 41.89 35.69 10.07
CA ILE A 17 41.21 34.98 8.99
C ILE A 17 41.15 33.52 9.43
N HIS A 18 40.12 33.21 10.26
CA HIS A 18 39.69 31.82 10.39
C HIS A 18 39.27 31.38 8.99
N SER A 19 40.06 30.54 8.37
CA SER A 19 39.58 29.70 7.29
C SER A 19 38.46 28.85 7.88
N TYR A 20 37.24 29.35 7.80
CA TYR A 20 36.10 28.45 7.95
C TYR A 20 36.30 27.38 6.89
N PRO A 21 36.28 26.08 7.28
CA PRO A 21 36.20 25.04 6.28
C PRO A 21 35.02 25.43 5.42
N ILE A 22 35.21 25.47 4.09
CA ILE A 22 34.10 25.50 3.14
C ILE A 22 33.30 24.22 3.51
N VAL A 23 32.23 24.38 4.31
CA VAL A 23 31.27 23.34 4.44
C VAL A 23 30.76 23.19 3.02
N SER A 24 31.20 22.13 2.32
CA SER A 24 30.58 21.71 1.08
C SER A 24 29.08 21.73 1.38
N ALA A 25 28.31 22.42 0.53
CA ALA A 25 26.86 22.41 0.65
C ALA A 25 26.48 20.96 0.92
N LEU A 26 25.88 20.68 2.09
CA LEU A 26 25.37 19.34 2.39
C LEU A 26 24.44 19.01 1.23
N GLU A 27 24.80 17.98 0.45
CA GLU A 27 23.88 17.46 -0.53
C GLU A 27 22.54 17.25 0.19
N ASN A 28 21.46 17.84 -0.34
CA ASN A 28 20.15 17.67 0.25
C ASN A 28 19.83 16.17 0.32
N ASP A 29 19.30 15.74 1.43
CA ASP A 29 18.82 14.37 1.58
C ASP A 29 17.68 14.10 0.59
N TYR A 30 17.60 12.87 0.08
CA TYR A 30 16.52 12.50 -0.81
C TYR A 30 15.17 12.51 -0.06
N GLU A 31 14.16 13.05 -0.73
CA GLU A 31 12.79 13.07 -0.21
C GLU A 31 12.03 11.82 -0.68
N VAL A 32 11.46 11.09 0.25
CA VAL A 32 10.63 9.89 0.00
C VAL A 32 9.30 10.06 0.71
N TYR A 33 8.19 9.79 0.03
CA TYR A 33 6.85 9.98 0.56
C TYR A 33 6.04 8.67 0.54
N PRO A 34 5.36 8.31 1.67
CA PRO A 34 5.56 8.87 3.03
C PRO A 34 7.00 8.77 3.50
N ASN A 35 7.36 9.61 4.48
CA ASN A 35 8.70 9.54 5.07
C ASN A 35 8.95 8.14 5.64
N PRO A 36 10.07 7.49 5.28
CA PRO A 36 10.37 6.16 5.78
C PRO A 36 10.70 6.18 7.28
N HIS A 37 10.44 5.10 7.98
CA HIS A 37 10.74 4.95 9.41
C HIS A 37 12.23 5.09 9.71
N MET A 38 13.08 4.59 8.84
CA MET A 38 14.53 4.76 8.92
C MET A 38 15.10 5.04 7.54
N MET A 39 15.88 6.11 7.44
CA MET A 39 16.73 6.40 6.29
C MET A 39 18.08 6.88 6.81
N GLY A 40 19.16 6.30 6.31
CA GLY A 40 20.52 6.67 6.72
C GLY A 40 21.49 6.56 5.56
N TYR A 41 22.37 7.55 5.43
CA TYR A 41 23.40 7.60 4.40
C TYR A 41 24.69 6.94 4.86
N GLN A 42 25.43 6.40 3.92
CA GLN A 42 26.81 5.91 4.07
C GLN A 42 27.71 6.70 3.13
N ASP A 43 29.02 6.63 3.39
CA ASP A 43 30.01 7.30 2.53
C ASP A 43 30.00 6.73 1.10
N GLY A 44 30.20 7.63 0.14
CA GLY A 44 30.33 7.28 -1.27
C GLY A 44 29.05 7.37 -2.09
N SER A 45 29.26 7.37 -3.38
CA SER A 45 28.23 7.33 -4.43
C SER A 45 28.82 6.64 -5.65
N PHE A 46 27.99 6.26 -6.61
CA PHE A 46 28.43 5.71 -7.88
C PHE A 46 27.53 6.15 -9.03
N ASP A 47 28.11 6.18 -10.23
CA ASP A 47 27.35 6.40 -11.45
C ASP A 47 26.80 5.05 -11.94
N MET A 48 25.47 4.99 -12.10
CA MET A 48 24.84 3.81 -12.65
C MET A 48 25.27 3.59 -14.11
N THR A 49 25.48 2.33 -14.48
CA THR A 49 25.79 1.95 -15.87
C THR A 49 24.57 2.20 -16.78
N SER A 50 24.79 2.50 -18.05
CA SER A 50 23.71 2.74 -19.04
C SER A 50 22.83 1.50 -19.28
N THR A 51 23.34 0.33 -18.95
CA THR A 51 22.60 -0.94 -18.88
C THR A 51 22.88 -1.56 -17.54
N VAL A 52 21.84 -1.74 -16.73
CA VAL A 52 21.92 -2.40 -15.42
C VAL A 52 21.56 -3.86 -15.53
N ASN A 53 22.09 -4.65 -14.64
CA ASN A 53 21.70 -6.04 -14.46
C ASN A 53 20.61 -6.14 -13.39
N VAL A 54 19.46 -6.70 -13.69
CA VAL A 54 18.36 -6.87 -12.74
C VAL A 54 18.17 -8.35 -12.42
N VAL A 55 18.15 -8.66 -11.13
CA VAL A 55 17.85 -10.00 -10.61
C VAL A 55 16.49 -9.95 -9.92
N TYR A 56 15.56 -10.77 -10.39
CA TYR A 56 14.25 -10.94 -9.75
C TYR A 56 14.14 -12.34 -9.17
N GLU A 57 13.65 -12.43 -7.95
CA GLU A 57 13.23 -13.72 -7.39
C GLU A 57 11.87 -14.16 -7.91
N ASP A 58 11.63 -15.46 -7.89
CA ASP A 58 10.30 -16.03 -8.09
C ASP A 58 9.33 -15.47 -7.05
N GLY A 59 8.09 -15.17 -7.47
CA GLY A 59 7.10 -14.52 -6.61
C GLY A 59 7.08 -12.99 -6.71
N ILE A 60 8.08 -12.35 -7.32
CA ILE A 60 7.99 -10.95 -7.74
C ILE A 60 7.04 -10.87 -8.94
N ASP A 61 5.89 -10.23 -8.75
CA ASP A 61 4.86 -10.13 -9.79
C ASP A 61 5.20 -9.14 -10.89
N GLU A 62 4.49 -9.25 -12.02
CA GLU A 62 4.75 -8.41 -13.20
C GLU A 62 4.52 -6.92 -12.92
N TYR A 63 3.57 -6.56 -12.05
CA TYR A 63 3.33 -5.16 -11.70
C TYR A 63 4.49 -4.55 -10.91
N THR A 64 5.18 -5.36 -10.10
CA THR A 64 6.40 -4.94 -9.40
C THR A 64 7.56 -4.80 -10.37
N LYS A 65 7.69 -5.68 -11.38
CA LYS A 65 8.66 -5.54 -12.46
C LYS A 65 8.39 -4.31 -13.32
N ASP A 66 7.11 -4.02 -13.61
CA ASP A 66 6.70 -2.80 -14.31
C ASP A 66 7.10 -1.53 -13.54
N ARG A 67 6.94 -1.51 -12.21
CA ARG A 67 7.42 -0.40 -11.37
C ARG A 67 8.94 -0.21 -11.52
N MET A 68 9.71 -1.27 -11.57
CA MET A 68 11.16 -1.18 -11.80
C MET A 68 11.45 -0.57 -13.19
N ASN A 69 10.73 -0.99 -14.22
CA ASN A 69 10.86 -0.41 -15.56
C ASN A 69 10.55 1.10 -15.56
N GLU A 70 9.51 1.54 -14.82
CA GLU A 70 9.20 2.97 -14.65
C GLU A 70 10.35 3.73 -13.96
N VAL A 71 10.96 3.14 -12.92
CA VAL A 71 12.12 3.74 -12.23
C VAL A 71 13.28 3.95 -13.21
N LEU A 72 13.64 2.93 -13.97
CA LEU A 72 14.75 3.00 -14.93
C LEU A 72 14.49 3.99 -16.07
N ALA A 73 13.22 4.07 -16.51
CA ALA A 73 12.82 4.99 -17.59
C ALA A 73 13.05 6.47 -17.23
N ILE A 74 13.01 6.86 -15.95
CA ILE A 74 13.29 8.24 -15.50
C ILE A 74 14.67 8.72 -15.97
N LYS A 75 15.65 7.82 -16.01
CA LYS A 75 17.04 8.11 -16.39
C LYS A 75 17.45 7.47 -17.73
N ASN A 76 16.50 6.95 -18.51
CA ASN A 76 16.75 6.25 -19.77
C ASN A 76 17.75 5.09 -19.63
N ILE A 77 17.76 4.41 -18.47
CA ILE A 77 18.63 3.27 -18.18
C ILE A 77 17.98 2.02 -18.76
N LYS A 78 18.77 1.19 -19.45
CA LYS A 78 18.34 -0.11 -19.97
C LYS A 78 18.51 -1.19 -18.93
N ALA A 79 17.68 -2.22 -18.97
CA ALA A 79 17.80 -3.40 -18.13
C ALA A 79 18.23 -4.64 -18.94
N SER A 80 19.05 -5.48 -18.34
CA SER A 80 19.23 -6.88 -18.70
C SER A 80 18.94 -7.72 -17.46
N THR A 81 18.39 -8.92 -17.60
CA THR A 81 18.09 -9.80 -16.48
C THR A 81 19.09 -10.94 -16.37
N SER A 82 19.32 -11.40 -15.15
CA SER A 82 20.11 -12.59 -14.84
C SER A 82 19.69 -13.19 -13.50
N GLU A 83 20.27 -14.32 -13.12
CA GLU A 83 19.99 -15.00 -11.85
C GLU A 83 20.89 -14.52 -10.70
N GLU A 84 21.98 -13.81 -11.00
CA GLU A 84 22.97 -13.34 -10.02
C GLU A 84 23.60 -11.99 -10.43
N VAL A 85 24.39 -11.41 -9.55
CA VAL A 85 25.14 -10.17 -9.80
C VAL A 85 26.14 -10.37 -10.95
N LYS A 86 26.38 -9.29 -11.72
CA LYS A 86 27.38 -9.22 -12.79
C LYS A 86 28.46 -8.21 -12.46
N GLU A 87 29.70 -8.63 -12.53
CA GLU A 87 30.86 -7.75 -12.38
C GLU A 87 30.87 -6.66 -13.45
N GLY A 88 31.26 -5.46 -13.09
CA GLY A 88 31.39 -4.31 -14.00
C GLY A 88 30.06 -3.67 -14.45
N GLN A 89 28.93 -4.09 -13.90
CA GLN A 89 27.62 -3.49 -14.11
C GLN A 89 27.02 -3.02 -12.79
N THR A 90 26.16 -2.03 -12.84
CA THR A 90 25.25 -1.75 -11.73
C THR A 90 24.24 -2.89 -11.62
N ASN A 91 24.12 -3.46 -10.44
CA ASN A 91 23.18 -4.56 -10.17
C ASN A 91 21.98 -4.03 -9.40
N ILE A 92 20.78 -4.49 -9.77
CA ILE A 92 19.54 -4.22 -9.03
C ILE A 92 18.94 -5.56 -8.65
N LEU A 93 18.80 -5.80 -7.35
CA LEU A 93 18.33 -7.05 -6.77
C LEU A 93 16.94 -6.81 -6.20
N VAL A 94 15.92 -7.56 -6.62
CA VAL A 94 14.55 -7.44 -6.14
C VAL A 94 14.07 -8.81 -5.67
N GLY A 95 13.84 -8.93 -4.36
CA GLY A 95 13.54 -10.22 -3.73
C GLY A 95 12.50 -10.14 -2.62
N ILE A 96 12.18 -11.32 -2.09
CA ILE A 96 11.19 -11.55 -1.04
C ILE A 96 11.88 -12.20 0.16
N LYS A 97 11.66 -11.66 1.34
CA LYS A 97 12.21 -12.17 2.60
C LYS A 97 11.72 -13.60 2.88
N ASP A 98 12.64 -14.43 3.36
CA ASP A 98 12.41 -15.86 3.66
C ASP A 98 12.06 -16.73 2.44
N SER A 99 12.34 -16.24 1.22
CA SER A 99 12.23 -17.02 -0.01
C SER A 99 13.30 -18.10 -0.12
N ASN A 100 14.42 -17.94 0.58
CA ASN A 100 15.65 -18.72 0.45
C ASN A 100 16.23 -18.70 -0.99
N GLN A 101 15.89 -17.69 -1.79
CA GLN A 101 16.44 -17.48 -3.12
C GLN A 101 17.62 -16.51 -3.08
N TYR A 102 18.17 -16.18 -4.24
CA TYR A 102 19.43 -15.46 -4.36
C TYR A 102 19.45 -14.12 -3.64
N VAL A 103 18.42 -13.28 -3.78
CA VAL A 103 18.40 -11.93 -3.20
C VAL A 103 18.22 -11.99 -1.68
N ASP A 104 17.36 -12.87 -1.17
CA ASP A 104 17.19 -13.09 0.28
C ASP A 104 18.50 -13.58 0.93
N GLN A 105 19.19 -14.53 0.29
CA GLN A 105 20.51 -15.02 0.75
C GLN A 105 21.55 -13.91 0.68
N TYR A 106 21.61 -13.16 -0.44
CA TYR A 106 22.54 -12.04 -0.62
C TYR A 106 22.38 -10.99 0.49
N VAL A 107 21.14 -10.63 0.83
CA VAL A 107 20.88 -9.70 1.94
C VAL A 107 21.34 -10.28 3.28
N GLY A 108 21.08 -11.57 3.53
CA GLY A 108 21.50 -12.24 4.75
C GLY A 108 23.02 -12.29 4.94
N GLU A 109 23.77 -12.39 3.86
CA GLU A 109 25.24 -12.48 3.85
C GLU A 109 25.93 -11.10 3.90
N HIS A 110 25.35 -10.08 3.27
CA HIS A 110 26.02 -8.80 3.03
C HIS A 110 25.49 -7.64 3.88
N TYR A 111 24.25 -7.71 4.38
CA TYR A 111 23.62 -6.57 5.04
C TYR A 111 23.10 -6.90 6.44
N SER A 112 23.18 -5.91 7.33
CA SER A 112 22.55 -5.96 8.64
C SER A 112 21.31 -5.08 8.65
N VAL A 113 20.16 -5.65 8.98
CA VAL A 113 18.91 -4.93 9.22
C VAL A 113 18.94 -4.33 10.63
N LYS A 114 18.72 -3.01 10.75
CA LYS A 114 18.80 -2.28 12.03
C LYS A 114 17.48 -2.28 12.77
N THR A 115 16.36 -2.21 12.04
CA THR A 115 15.02 -2.23 12.63
C THR A 115 14.71 -3.63 13.13
N THR A 116 14.57 -3.76 14.44
CA THR A 116 14.21 -5.04 15.07
C THR A 116 12.89 -5.56 14.48
N GLN A 117 12.90 -6.82 14.04
CA GLN A 117 11.71 -7.47 13.46
C GLN A 117 11.08 -6.68 12.28
N LEU A 118 11.91 -6.06 11.43
CA LEU A 118 11.44 -5.31 10.27
C LEU A 118 10.40 -6.11 9.47
N PHE A 119 10.74 -7.35 9.12
CA PHE A 119 9.90 -8.16 8.24
C PHE A 119 8.68 -8.81 8.92
N ASP A 120 8.51 -8.61 10.23
CA ASP A 120 7.25 -8.92 10.94
C ASP A 120 6.20 -7.81 10.73
N GLN A 121 6.65 -6.60 10.36
CA GLN A 121 5.77 -5.44 10.15
C GLN A 121 4.98 -5.55 8.83
N LEU A 122 3.92 -4.74 8.73
CA LEU A 122 3.07 -4.66 7.53
C LEU A 122 3.83 -3.99 6.37
N ASP A 123 3.71 -4.54 5.17
CA ASP A 123 4.26 -3.96 3.92
C ASP A 123 5.74 -3.54 4.04
N SER A 124 6.51 -4.27 4.85
CA SER A 124 7.88 -3.91 5.21
C SER A 124 8.89 -4.24 4.12
N TYR A 125 9.87 -3.37 3.95
CA TYR A 125 10.97 -3.58 3.00
C TYR A 125 12.28 -2.98 3.49
N LEU A 126 13.38 -3.54 2.97
CA LEU A 126 14.71 -2.97 2.95
C LEU A 126 14.99 -2.44 1.54
N LEU A 127 15.44 -1.18 1.43
CA LEU A 127 16.08 -0.65 0.22
C LEU A 127 17.50 -0.23 0.58
N LYS A 128 18.48 -0.88 -0.01
CA LYS A 128 19.91 -0.64 0.22
C LYS A 128 20.59 -0.26 -1.07
N VAL A 129 21.32 0.84 -1.07
CA VAL A 129 22.20 1.26 -2.16
C VAL A 129 23.64 1.23 -1.64
N ASP A 130 24.49 0.43 -2.25
CA ASP A 130 25.85 0.20 -1.80
C ASP A 130 26.77 -0.16 -2.97
N ASN A 131 27.73 0.70 -3.28
CA ASN A 131 28.86 0.46 -4.16
C ASN A 131 28.55 -0.30 -5.46
N GLY A 132 27.61 0.19 -6.25
CA GLY A 132 27.21 -0.40 -7.54
C GLY A 132 26.04 -1.39 -7.46
N THR A 133 25.51 -1.65 -6.27
CA THR A 133 24.35 -2.53 -6.07
C THR A 133 23.19 -1.79 -5.42
N ILE A 134 21.99 -1.96 -5.97
CA ILE A 134 20.73 -1.46 -5.42
C ILE A 134 19.90 -2.71 -5.07
N THR A 135 19.55 -2.87 -3.81
CA THR A 135 18.83 -4.06 -3.33
C THR A 135 17.50 -3.66 -2.72
N VAL A 136 16.43 -4.26 -3.17
CA VAL A 136 15.08 -4.18 -2.58
C VAL A 136 14.68 -5.58 -2.12
N LEU A 137 14.53 -5.76 -0.81
CA LEU A 137 13.97 -6.96 -0.21
C LEU A 137 12.66 -6.61 0.47
N GLY A 138 11.55 -7.09 -0.04
CA GLY A 138 10.24 -6.92 0.55
C GLY A 138 9.80 -8.12 1.37
N LYS A 139 8.90 -7.92 2.33
CA LYS A 139 8.21 -9.02 3.01
C LYS A 139 7.45 -9.92 2.03
N ASP A 140 6.90 -9.30 0.99
CA ASP A 140 6.21 -9.91 -0.14
C ASP A 140 6.39 -9.03 -1.39
N THR A 141 5.78 -9.41 -2.51
CA THR A 141 5.87 -8.63 -3.76
C THR A 141 5.28 -7.22 -3.65
N ASP A 142 4.24 -7.02 -2.83
CA ASP A 142 3.65 -5.69 -2.60
C ASP A 142 4.63 -4.79 -1.83
N ALA A 143 5.29 -5.33 -0.82
CA ALA A 143 6.32 -4.62 -0.06
C ALA A 143 7.56 -4.30 -0.93
N ALA A 144 7.97 -5.20 -1.82
CA ALA A 144 9.01 -4.93 -2.81
C ALA A 144 8.61 -3.80 -3.76
N PHE A 145 7.34 -3.76 -4.21
CA PHE A 145 6.79 -2.64 -4.99
C PHE A 145 6.90 -1.31 -4.24
N TYR A 146 6.63 -1.27 -2.92
CA TYR A 146 6.77 -0.05 -2.12
C TYR A 146 8.24 0.37 -1.96
N GLY A 147 9.16 -0.57 -1.88
CA GLY A 147 10.61 -0.30 -1.93
C GLY A 147 11.01 0.33 -3.26
N LEU A 148 10.54 -0.20 -4.38
CA LEU A 148 10.75 0.38 -5.72
C LEU A 148 10.06 1.74 -5.89
N THR A 149 8.93 1.97 -5.21
CA THR A 149 8.27 3.29 -5.18
C THR A 149 9.13 4.33 -4.45
N SER A 150 9.82 3.94 -3.37
CA SER A 150 10.82 4.81 -2.73
C SER A 150 11.98 5.12 -3.66
N LEU A 151 12.46 4.12 -4.38
CA LEU A 151 13.51 4.30 -5.39
C LEU A 151 13.04 5.20 -6.55
N TYR A 152 11.76 5.11 -6.97
CA TYR A 152 11.15 6.01 -7.95
C TYR A 152 11.25 7.48 -7.51
N HIS A 153 10.91 7.79 -6.24
CA HIS A 153 11.04 9.15 -5.72
C HIS A 153 12.49 9.64 -5.77
N ILE A 154 13.44 8.80 -5.39
CA ILE A 154 14.86 9.12 -5.40
C ILE A 154 15.36 9.36 -6.83
N PHE A 155 15.02 8.49 -7.78
CA PHE A 155 15.45 8.63 -9.18
C PHE A 155 14.94 9.95 -9.81
N LYS A 156 13.78 10.45 -9.41
CA LYS A 156 13.28 11.76 -9.86
C LYS A 156 14.14 12.94 -9.38
N GLN A 157 14.89 12.78 -8.31
CA GLN A 157 15.71 13.82 -7.68
C GLN A 157 17.18 13.75 -8.09
N LEU A 158 17.64 12.64 -8.69
CA LEU A 158 19.03 12.52 -9.13
C LEU A 158 19.35 13.54 -10.22
N ASP A 159 20.54 14.14 -10.15
CA ASP A 159 21.16 14.83 -11.28
C ASP A 159 22.01 13.80 -12.06
N GLY A 160 21.59 13.45 -13.27
CA GLY A 160 22.21 12.37 -14.05
C GLY A 160 21.94 10.99 -13.50
N THR A 161 22.99 10.14 -13.41
CA THR A 161 22.91 8.74 -12.97
C THR A 161 23.68 8.46 -11.67
N ASN A 162 24.24 9.51 -11.05
CA ASN A 162 24.96 9.36 -9.78
C ASN A 162 23.97 9.17 -8.62
N ILE A 163 24.19 8.14 -7.81
CA ILE A 163 23.38 7.82 -6.64
C ILE A 163 24.27 7.62 -5.41
N ARG A 164 23.90 8.25 -4.30
CA ARG A 164 24.60 8.11 -3.00
C ARG A 164 24.32 6.74 -2.39
N ASN A 165 25.25 6.26 -1.58
CA ASN A 165 25.00 5.08 -0.74
C ASN A 165 24.06 5.41 0.41
N PHE A 166 23.01 4.61 0.58
CA PHE A 166 22.03 4.77 1.68
C PHE A 166 21.32 3.46 2.00
N THR A 167 20.63 3.48 3.13
CA THR A 167 19.72 2.40 3.56
C THR A 167 18.38 2.99 3.96
N ILE A 168 17.30 2.42 3.48
CA ILE A 168 15.94 2.65 3.98
C ILE A 168 15.42 1.33 4.54
N GLU A 169 14.85 1.39 5.74
CA GLU A 169 14.05 0.33 6.35
C GLU A 169 12.69 0.92 6.67
N ASP A 170 11.65 0.39 6.06
CA ASP A 170 10.33 1.01 6.14
C ASP A 170 9.21 -0.03 6.21
N TYR A 171 8.08 0.37 6.76
CA TYR A 171 6.90 -0.46 6.92
C TYR A 171 5.64 0.40 7.09
N ALA A 172 4.48 -0.20 7.03
CA ALA A 172 3.22 0.51 7.22
C ALA A 172 2.73 0.42 8.67
N ASN A 173 2.32 1.56 9.25
CA ASN A 173 1.67 1.60 10.56
C ASN A 173 0.18 1.24 10.50
N VAL A 174 -0.44 1.36 9.33
CA VAL A 174 -1.85 1.05 9.11
C VAL A 174 -2.02 0.11 7.93
N ALA A 175 -2.88 -0.88 8.10
CA ALA A 175 -3.05 -1.96 7.12
C ALA A 175 -3.70 -1.47 5.82
N SER A 176 -4.56 -0.46 5.87
CA SER A 176 -5.20 0.09 4.68
C SER A 176 -5.02 1.59 4.63
N ARG A 177 -4.68 2.07 3.45
CA ARG A 177 -4.39 3.46 3.14
C ARG A 177 -4.99 3.76 1.78
N GLY A 178 -5.92 4.69 1.70
CA GLY A 178 -6.55 4.93 0.41
C GLY A 178 -7.76 5.83 0.44
N PHE A 179 -8.65 5.59 -0.51
CA PHE A 179 -9.83 6.40 -0.75
C PHE A 179 -11.09 5.55 -0.64
N ILE A 180 -12.19 6.17 -0.27
CA ILE A 180 -13.53 5.61 -0.41
C ILE A 180 -14.40 6.55 -1.23
N GLU A 181 -15.05 6.02 -2.27
CA GLU A 181 -16.01 6.74 -3.08
C GLU A 181 -17.43 6.44 -2.59
N GLY A 182 -18.03 7.37 -1.90
CA GLY A 182 -19.37 7.18 -1.32
C GLY A 182 -20.25 8.45 -1.38
N TYR A 183 -19.89 9.43 -2.20
CA TYR A 183 -20.61 10.71 -2.31
C TYR A 183 -21.79 10.65 -3.28
N TYR A 184 -22.62 11.65 -3.18
CA TYR A 184 -23.77 11.88 -4.07
C TYR A 184 -23.41 12.89 -5.18
N GLY A 185 -24.14 12.84 -6.29
CA GLY A 185 -24.00 13.80 -7.38
C GLY A 185 -23.26 13.20 -8.58
N ASN A 186 -22.40 13.98 -9.20
CA ASN A 186 -21.67 13.53 -10.39
C ASN A 186 -20.59 12.51 -9.99
N PRO A 187 -20.69 11.27 -10.48
CA PRO A 187 -19.67 10.26 -10.21
C PRO A 187 -18.37 10.62 -10.94
N TRP A 188 -17.26 10.14 -10.43
CA TRP A 188 -16.02 10.18 -11.17
C TRP A 188 -16.10 9.26 -12.40
N SER A 189 -15.45 9.67 -13.47
CA SER A 189 -15.30 8.81 -14.64
C SER A 189 -14.42 7.59 -14.34
N THR A 190 -14.52 6.54 -15.14
CA THR A 190 -13.60 5.39 -15.05
C THR A 190 -12.15 5.86 -15.15
N GLU A 191 -11.87 6.83 -16.03
CA GLU A 191 -10.52 7.36 -16.22
C GLU A 191 -10.01 8.14 -15.00
N ASP A 192 -10.85 8.94 -14.32
CA ASP A 192 -10.45 9.65 -13.11
C ASP A 192 -10.18 8.68 -11.95
N ARG A 193 -10.98 7.63 -11.82
CA ARG A 193 -10.75 6.56 -10.83
C ARG A 193 -9.43 5.84 -11.06
N LYS A 194 -9.10 5.51 -12.32
CA LYS A 194 -7.81 4.92 -12.70
C LYS A 194 -6.65 5.84 -12.31
N LYS A 195 -6.70 7.11 -12.72
CA LYS A 195 -5.66 8.10 -12.38
C LYS A 195 -5.48 8.26 -10.87
N LEU A 196 -6.56 8.25 -10.08
CA LEU A 196 -6.49 8.34 -8.64
C LEU A 196 -5.79 7.12 -8.02
N MET A 197 -6.06 5.90 -8.51
CA MET A 197 -5.36 4.69 -8.08
C MET A 197 -3.90 4.70 -8.51
N GLU A 198 -3.59 5.08 -9.75
CA GLU A 198 -2.22 5.22 -10.25
C GLU A 198 -1.43 6.23 -9.42
N TRP A 199 -2.01 7.41 -9.16
CA TRP A 199 -1.40 8.41 -8.29
C TRP A 199 -1.20 7.88 -6.86
N GLY A 200 -2.20 7.19 -6.30
CA GLY A 200 -2.13 6.56 -4.99
C GLY A 200 -0.97 5.57 -4.87
N GLY A 201 -0.70 4.81 -5.93
CA GLY A 201 0.41 3.87 -5.99
C GLY A 201 1.79 4.51 -5.85
N TYR A 202 1.97 5.77 -6.29
CA TYR A 202 3.21 6.51 -6.08
C TYR A 202 3.40 7.01 -4.64
N TYR A 203 2.36 6.95 -3.81
CA TYR A 203 2.40 7.34 -2.40
C TYR A 203 2.11 6.19 -1.46
N LYS A 204 2.27 4.94 -1.94
CA LYS A 204 2.09 3.70 -1.18
C LYS A 204 0.67 3.53 -0.60
N LEU A 205 -0.34 4.14 -1.24
CA LEU A 205 -1.73 3.81 -0.97
C LEU A 205 -2.04 2.43 -1.52
N ASN A 206 -2.92 1.68 -0.85
CA ASN A 206 -3.17 0.28 -1.18
C ASN A 206 -4.63 -0.08 -1.40
N SER A 207 -5.54 0.91 -1.35
CA SER A 207 -6.97 0.64 -1.52
C SER A 207 -7.75 1.83 -2.07
N TYR A 208 -8.67 1.52 -2.99
CA TYR A 208 -9.69 2.42 -3.49
C TYR A 208 -11.05 1.72 -3.38
N PHE A 209 -11.86 2.16 -2.43
CA PHE A 209 -13.20 1.58 -2.20
C PHE A 209 -14.22 2.13 -3.17
N TYR A 210 -14.75 1.25 -4.00
CA TYR A 210 -15.80 1.55 -4.97
C TYR A 210 -17.18 1.37 -4.32
N ALA A 211 -17.77 2.45 -3.88
CA ALA A 211 -19.11 2.49 -3.28
C ALA A 211 -19.93 3.71 -3.75
N PRO A 212 -19.95 4.01 -5.07
CA PRO A 212 -20.65 5.19 -5.59
C PRO A 212 -22.17 5.03 -5.44
N LYS A 213 -22.85 6.09 -5.01
CA LYS A 213 -24.31 6.07 -4.78
C LYS A 213 -25.13 5.95 -6.07
N ASP A 214 -24.53 6.18 -7.22
CA ASP A 214 -25.15 6.11 -8.54
C ASP A 214 -24.92 4.80 -9.28
N ASP A 215 -24.18 3.83 -8.72
CA ASP A 215 -24.17 2.46 -9.23
C ASP A 215 -25.25 1.61 -8.51
N PRO A 216 -26.41 1.36 -9.15
CA PRO A 216 -27.46 0.58 -8.51
C PRO A 216 -27.02 -0.87 -8.23
N LYS A 217 -26.06 -1.42 -8.99
CA LYS A 217 -25.61 -2.80 -8.84
C LYS A 217 -24.62 -3.01 -7.67
N HIS A 218 -24.14 -1.94 -7.08
CA HIS A 218 -23.41 -1.95 -5.82
C HIS A 218 -24.38 -2.00 -4.61
N ASN A 219 -25.60 -1.44 -4.72
CA ASN A 219 -26.52 -1.39 -3.58
C ASN A 219 -27.96 -1.81 -3.91
N SER A 220 -28.80 -0.96 -4.54
CA SER A 220 -30.25 -1.22 -4.69
C SER A 220 -30.56 -2.42 -5.58
N LYS A 221 -29.68 -2.76 -6.52
CA LYS A 221 -29.75 -3.90 -7.43
C LYS A 221 -28.59 -4.86 -7.22
N TRP A 222 -28.11 -5.01 -6.01
CA TRP A 222 -26.93 -5.80 -5.70
C TRP A 222 -27.04 -7.28 -6.13
N ARG A 223 -28.27 -7.79 -6.27
CA ARG A 223 -28.54 -9.16 -6.76
C ARG A 223 -28.35 -9.34 -8.26
N GLU A 224 -28.37 -8.25 -9.02
CA GLU A 224 -28.16 -8.29 -10.46
C GLU A 224 -26.67 -8.38 -10.79
N LEU A 225 -26.27 -9.29 -11.65
CA LEU A 225 -24.93 -9.33 -12.19
C LEU A 225 -24.71 -8.16 -13.16
N TYR A 226 -23.46 -7.77 -13.33
CA TYR A 226 -23.08 -6.87 -14.43
C TYR A 226 -23.21 -7.58 -15.77
N THR A 227 -23.51 -6.85 -16.84
CA THR A 227 -23.41 -7.35 -18.19
C THR A 227 -21.94 -7.50 -18.60
N ASP A 228 -21.66 -8.27 -19.65
CA ASP A 228 -20.30 -8.43 -20.17
C ASP A 228 -19.71 -7.07 -20.58
N GLU A 229 -20.51 -6.18 -21.19
CA GLU A 229 -20.11 -4.82 -21.54
C GLU A 229 -19.74 -3.98 -20.31
N GLU A 230 -20.54 -4.06 -19.22
CA GLU A 230 -20.22 -3.36 -17.96
C GLU A 230 -18.97 -3.90 -17.30
N ILE A 231 -18.74 -5.21 -17.35
CA ILE A 231 -17.51 -5.83 -16.89
C ILE A 231 -16.32 -5.30 -17.70
N GLU A 232 -16.40 -5.33 -19.02
CA GLU A 232 -15.32 -4.92 -19.92
C GLU A 232 -15.01 -3.41 -19.81
N THR A 233 -16.04 -2.57 -19.73
CA THR A 233 -15.87 -1.12 -19.79
C THR A 233 -15.69 -0.43 -18.43
N LYS A 234 -16.10 -1.06 -17.31
CA LYS A 234 -16.02 -0.49 -15.97
C LYS A 234 -15.13 -1.30 -15.03
N ILE A 235 -15.43 -2.60 -14.84
CA ILE A 235 -14.80 -3.37 -13.77
C ILE A 235 -13.37 -3.76 -14.13
N ASN A 236 -13.15 -4.35 -15.30
CA ASN A 236 -11.83 -4.77 -15.75
C ASN A 236 -10.80 -3.62 -15.73
N PRO A 237 -11.09 -2.44 -16.34
CA PRO A 237 -10.11 -1.34 -16.36
C PRO A 237 -9.75 -0.83 -14.96
N LEU A 238 -10.72 -0.82 -14.03
CA LEU A 238 -10.49 -0.39 -12.64
C LEU A 238 -9.70 -1.44 -11.86
N ALA A 239 -10.04 -2.71 -12.03
CA ALA A 239 -9.31 -3.81 -11.39
C ALA A 239 -7.84 -3.84 -11.85
N GLU A 240 -7.60 -3.69 -13.16
CA GLU A 240 -6.25 -3.64 -13.73
C GLU A 240 -5.45 -2.44 -13.20
N ALA A 241 -5.99 -1.24 -13.25
CA ALA A 241 -5.33 -0.04 -12.73
C ALA A 241 -5.00 -0.17 -11.23
N GLY A 242 -5.92 -0.72 -10.44
CA GLY A 242 -5.72 -0.98 -9.01
C GLY A 242 -4.63 -2.03 -8.74
N ASN A 243 -4.58 -3.11 -9.51
CA ASN A 243 -3.56 -4.14 -9.37
C ASN A 243 -2.18 -3.62 -9.80
N LYS A 244 -2.11 -2.91 -10.91
CA LYS A 244 -0.88 -2.32 -11.44
C LYS A 244 -0.25 -1.31 -10.49
N SER A 245 -1.06 -0.47 -9.88
CA SER A 245 -0.62 0.57 -8.92
C SER A 245 -0.44 0.06 -7.49
N LYS A 246 -0.91 -1.15 -7.16
CA LYS A 246 -1.10 -1.70 -5.81
C LYS A 246 -2.09 -0.89 -4.93
N CYS A 247 -2.63 0.23 -5.44
CA CYS A 247 -3.80 0.90 -4.86
C CYS A 247 -5.07 0.19 -5.34
N ARG A 248 -5.32 -0.99 -4.78
CA ARG A 248 -6.30 -1.96 -5.30
C ARG A 248 -7.72 -1.43 -5.35
N PHE A 249 -8.39 -1.71 -6.46
CA PHE A 249 -9.81 -1.51 -6.59
C PHE A 249 -10.56 -2.48 -5.66
N VAL A 250 -11.16 -1.93 -4.60
CA VAL A 250 -11.96 -2.68 -3.62
C VAL A 250 -13.42 -2.61 -4.04
N PHE A 251 -13.96 -3.72 -4.53
CA PHE A 251 -15.37 -3.77 -4.88
C PHE A 251 -16.19 -3.93 -3.61
N ALA A 252 -16.89 -2.85 -3.21
CA ALA A 252 -17.74 -2.84 -2.03
C ALA A 252 -19.21 -3.08 -2.42
N LEU A 253 -19.87 -4.02 -1.75
CA LEU A 253 -21.27 -4.39 -2.00
C LEU A 253 -22.11 -4.17 -0.77
N HIS A 254 -23.30 -3.57 -0.93
CA HIS A 254 -24.24 -3.28 0.16
C HIS A 254 -25.49 -4.19 0.11
N PRO A 255 -25.41 -5.41 0.66
CA PRO A 255 -26.50 -6.39 0.53
C PRO A 255 -27.55 -6.31 1.64
N TYR A 256 -27.59 -5.23 2.41
CA TYR A 256 -28.44 -5.12 3.61
C TYR A 256 -29.52 -4.03 3.57
N MET A 257 -29.48 -3.13 2.61
CA MET A 257 -30.42 -1.99 2.56
C MET A 257 -31.65 -2.29 1.69
N TYR A 258 -31.42 -2.65 0.43
CA TYR A 258 -32.50 -2.91 -0.53
C TYR A 258 -32.56 -4.39 -0.85
N ASN A 259 -33.77 -5.00 -0.74
CA ASN A 259 -33.89 -6.44 -0.98
C ASN A 259 -32.82 -7.24 -0.21
N ALA A 260 -32.77 -6.96 1.10
CA ALA A 260 -31.71 -7.40 1.98
C ALA A 260 -31.62 -8.94 2.07
N ILE A 261 -30.45 -9.43 2.49
CA ILE A 261 -30.26 -10.85 2.83
C ILE A 261 -31.28 -11.26 3.89
N ARG A 262 -31.95 -12.38 3.65
CA ARG A 262 -32.98 -12.92 4.52
C ARG A 262 -32.39 -13.90 5.50
N TYR A 263 -32.80 -13.80 6.77
CA TYR A 263 -32.38 -14.69 7.86
C TYR A 263 -33.57 -15.41 8.51
N ASN A 264 -34.77 -15.36 7.90
CA ASN A 264 -35.98 -15.95 8.41
C ASN A 264 -36.04 -17.48 8.25
N SER A 265 -35.21 -18.08 7.42
CA SER A 265 -34.96 -19.51 7.33
C SER A 265 -33.56 -19.79 6.78
N GLU A 266 -33.00 -20.95 7.08
CA GLU A 266 -31.70 -21.37 6.54
C GLU A 266 -31.74 -21.48 5.01
N GLU A 267 -32.83 -21.98 4.42
CA GLU A 267 -33.00 -22.07 2.98
C GLU A 267 -32.94 -20.70 2.31
N ASN A 268 -33.66 -19.70 2.84
CA ASN A 268 -33.63 -18.33 2.30
C ASN A 268 -32.27 -17.71 2.45
N TYR A 269 -31.62 -17.90 3.59
CA TYR A 269 -30.28 -17.41 3.82
C TYR A 269 -29.27 -17.99 2.81
N GLN A 270 -29.26 -19.31 2.64
CA GLN A 270 -28.36 -19.99 1.70
C GLN A 270 -28.60 -19.59 0.24
N ALA A 271 -29.86 -19.37 -0.14
CA ALA A 271 -30.21 -18.85 -1.45
C ALA A 271 -29.63 -17.44 -1.66
N ASP A 272 -29.75 -16.56 -0.69
CA ASP A 272 -29.22 -15.19 -0.76
C ASP A 272 -27.68 -15.14 -0.69
N LEU A 273 -27.08 -16.01 0.11
CA LEU A 273 -25.62 -16.15 0.18
C LEU A 273 -25.01 -16.57 -1.16
N LYS A 274 -25.64 -17.49 -1.88
CA LYS A 274 -25.21 -17.87 -3.24
C LYS A 274 -25.26 -16.71 -4.21
N VAL A 275 -26.27 -15.86 -4.14
CA VAL A 275 -26.36 -14.65 -4.97
C VAL A 275 -25.23 -13.67 -4.64
N LEU A 276 -24.93 -13.46 -3.34
CA LEU A 276 -23.83 -12.63 -2.88
C LEU A 276 -22.48 -13.16 -3.39
N GLN A 277 -22.24 -14.45 -3.26
CA GLN A 277 -21.04 -15.13 -3.73
C GLN A 277 -20.89 -15.02 -5.25
N ALA A 278 -21.97 -15.26 -6.01
CA ALA A 278 -21.95 -15.16 -7.47
C ALA A 278 -21.61 -13.74 -7.95
N LYS A 279 -22.10 -12.70 -7.26
CA LYS A 279 -21.76 -11.31 -7.57
C LYS A 279 -20.28 -11.03 -7.35
N PHE A 280 -19.72 -11.44 -6.22
CA PHE A 280 -18.29 -11.28 -5.94
C PHE A 280 -17.44 -12.15 -6.87
N GLU A 281 -17.84 -13.37 -7.16
CA GLU A 281 -17.13 -14.23 -8.12
C GLU A 281 -17.02 -13.60 -9.50
N GLN A 282 -18.10 -12.95 -9.98
CA GLN A 282 -18.09 -12.24 -11.25
C GLN A 282 -16.99 -11.16 -11.30
N VAL A 283 -16.91 -10.31 -10.29
CA VAL A 283 -15.92 -9.23 -10.25
C VAL A 283 -14.49 -9.75 -9.96
N ILE A 284 -14.34 -10.85 -9.20
CA ILE A 284 -13.05 -11.52 -9.00
C ILE A 284 -12.53 -12.09 -10.33
N LYS A 285 -13.40 -12.74 -11.13
CA LYS A 285 -13.06 -13.19 -12.50
C LYS A 285 -12.63 -12.03 -13.40
N ALA A 286 -13.19 -10.84 -13.17
CA ALA A 286 -12.84 -9.61 -13.86
C ALA A 286 -11.54 -8.93 -13.35
N GLY A 287 -10.81 -9.57 -12.44
CA GLY A 287 -9.52 -9.07 -11.94
C GLY A 287 -9.56 -8.37 -10.59
N VAL A 288 -10.73 -8.20 -9.95
CA VAL A 288 -10.80 -7.64 -8.59
C VAL A 288 -10.08 -8.58 -7.60
N ARG A 289 -9.24 -8.02 -6.74
CA ARG A 289 -8.43 -8.77 -5.78
C ARG A 289 -8.68 -8.41 -4.31
N LEU A 290 -9.59 -7.48 -4.06
CA LEU A 290 -10.06 -7.14 -2.72
C LEU A 290 -11.55 -6.76 -2.81
N ILE A 291 -12.37 -7.35 -1.93
CA ILE A 291 -13.80 -7.10 -1.85
C ILE A 291 -14.17 -6.58 -0.46
N ALA A 292 -15.28 -5.88 -0.35
CA ALA A 292 -15.81 -5.37 0.92
C ALA A 292 -17.33 -5.56 1.00
N ILE A 293 -17.84 -5.63 2.21
CA ILE A 293 -19.29 -5.70 2.49
C ILE A 293 -19.70 -4.48 3.31
N LEU A 294 -20.75 -3.81 2.88
CA LEU A 294 -21.29 -2.61 3.53
C LEU A 294 -22.66 -2.90 4.15
N ALA A 295 -22.90 -2.33 5.31
CA ALA A 295 -24.16 -2.37 6.02
C ALA A 295 -24.49 -1.01 6.69
N ASP A 296 -23.77 0.06 6.30
CA ASP A 296 -24.05 1.42 6.74
C ASP A 296 -25.51 1.78 6.39
N ASP A 297 -26.17 2.48 7.29
CA ASP A 297 -27.57 2.88 7.17
C ASP A 297 -28.59 1.73 6.94
N ALA A 298 -28.16 0.48 7.10
CA ALA A 298 -29.05 -0.68 7.04
C ALA A 298 -30.01 -0.70 8.25
N GLY A 299 -31.13 -1.41 8.09
CA GLY A 299 -31.98 -1.75 9.22
C GLY A 299 -31.29 -2.68 10.21
N ASN A 300 -31.94 -2.97 11.33
CA ASN A 300 -31.37 -3.85 12.36
C ASN A 300 -31.22 -5.29 11.85
N VAL A 301 -30.00 -5.66 11.41
CA VAL A 301 -29.64 -7.00 10.96
C VAL A 301 -29.25 -7.88 12.15
N GLY A 302 -28.57 -7.31 13.14
CA GLY A 302 -28.11 -7.99 14.35
C GLY A 302 -26.75 -8.70 14.22
N GLY A 303 -25.98 -8.67 15.31
CA GLY A 303 -24.60 -9.17 15.34
C GLY A 303 -24.46 -10.66 15.01
N ALA A 304 -25.43 -11.51 15.38
CA ALA A 304 -25.39 -12.93 15.04
C ALA A 304 -25.50 -13.18 13.53
N ASN A 305 -26.38 -12.44 12.84
CA ASN A 305 -26.57 -12.52 11.40
C ASN A 305 -25.34 -12.01 10.64
N TYR A 306 -24.73 -10.89 11.08
CA TYR A 306 -23.45 -10.44 10.55
C TYR A 306 -22.35 -11.49 10.74
N THR A 307 -22.21 -12.04 11.95
CA THR A 307 -21.20 -13.05 12.24
C THR A 307 -21.36 -14.26 11.31
N LYS A 308 -22.61 -14.73 11.11
CA LYS A 308 -22.91 -15.85 10.22
C LYS A 308 -22.44 -15.54 8.79
N THR A 309 -22.88 -14.43 8.21
CA THR A 309 -22.50 -14.07 6.83
C THR A 309 -21.00 -13.90 6.67
N LEU A 310 -20.34 -13.19 7.60
CA LEU A 310 -18.90 -12.95 7.55
C LEU A 310 -18.09 -14.25 7.70
N THR A 311 -18.58 -15.20 8.49
CA THR A 311 -17.97 -16.53 8.63
C THR A 311 -18.06 -17.31 7.32
N ASP A 312 -19.26 -17.37 6.73
CA ASP A 312 -19.49 -18.10 5.48
C ASP A 312 -18.72 -17.45 4.31
N MET A 313 -18.67 -16.11 4.24
CA MET A 313 -17.88 -15.39 3.23
C MET A 313 -16.39 -15.56 3.43
N THR A 314 -15.90 -15.65 4.67
CA THR A 314 -14.48 -15.93 4.95
C THR A 314 -14.09 -17.33 4.47
N ALA A 315 -14.95 -18.33 4.70
CA ALA A 315 -14.73 -19.69 4.21
C ALA A 315 -14.73 -19.73 2.67
N TRP A 316 -15.68 -19.05 2.05
CA TRP A 316 -15.77 -18.94 0.59
C TRP A 316 -14.56 -18.22 -0.02
N LEU A 317 -14.08 -17.12 0.56
CA LEU A 317 -12.87 -16.42 0.10
C LEU A 317 -11.63 -17.33 0.10
N LYS A 318 -11.48 -18.19 1.11
CA LYS A 318 -10.38 -19.16 1.16
C LYS A 318 -10.45 -20.17 0.01
N GLU A 319 -11.65 -20.60 -0.39
CA GLU A 319 -11.82 -21.46 -1.57
C GLU A 319 -11.48 -20.70 -2.85
N MET A 320 -11.96 -19.47 -2.99
CA MET A 320 -11.64 -18.63 -4.17
C MET A 320 -10.15 -18.36 -4.30
N GLN A 321 -9.43 -18.20 -3.19
CA GLN A 321 -7.96 -17.99 -3.22
C GLN A 321 -7.20 -19.18 -3.80
N LYS A 322 -7.73 -20.39 -3.75
CA LYS A 322 -7.09 -21.54 -4.43
C LYS A 322 -7.02 -21.38 -5.94
N THR A 323 -8.01 -20.69 -6.52
CA THR A 323 -8.06 -20.38 -7.96
C THR A 323 -7.38 -19.05 -8.29
N TYR A 324 -7.46 -18.08 -7.36
CA TYR A 324 -6.90 -16.73 -7.48
C TYR A 324 -5.94 -16.48 -6.31
N PRO A 325 -4.68 -16.94 -6.38
CA PRO A 325 -3.74 -16.91 -5.24
C PRO A 325 -3.42 -15.48 -4.73
N ASP A 326 -3.56 -14.49 -5.59
CA ASP A 326 -3.36 -13.07 -5.30
C ASP A 326 -4.60 -12.36 -4.70
N LEU A 327 -5.74 -13.08 -4.58
CA LEU A 327 -6.94 -12.59 -3.90
C LEU A 327 -6.65 -12.36 -2.41
N LYS A 328 -6.93 -11.16 -1.93
CA LYS A 328 -6.73 -10.84 -0.51
C LYS A 328 -7.84 -11.47 0.34
N LEU A 329 -7.43 -12.14 1.41
CA LEU A 329 -8.38 -12.74 2.37
C LEU A 329 -8.97 -11.72 3.35
N THR A 330 -8.37 -10.54 3.46
CA THR A 330 -8.92 -9.44 4.24
C THR A 330 -10.29 -9.06 3.70
N LEU A 331 -11.26 -8.93 4.58
CA LEU A 331 -12.63 -8.55 4.22
C LEU A 331 -13.06 -7.33 5.05
N PRO A 332 -12.94 -6.11 4.52
CA PRO A 332 -13.49 -4.91 5.13
C PRO A 332 -15.00 -5.02 5.24
N PHE A 333 -15.52 -4.68 6.40
CA PHE A 333 -16.94 -4.70 6.71
C PHE A 333 -17.36 -3.40 7.42
N CYS A 334 -18.22 -2.62 6.77
CA CYS A 334 -18.86 -1.47 7.39
C CYS A 334 -20.16 -1.91 8.07
N THR A 335 -20.25 -1.75 9.38
CA THR A 335 -21.44 -2.13 10.14
C THR A 335 -22.50 -1.02 10.12
N GLN A 336 -23.73 -1.35 10.48
CA GLN A 336 -24.77 -0.32 10.67
C GLN A 336 -24.42 0.65 11.82
N GLU A 337 -23.60 0.22 12.78
CA GLU A 337 -23.14 1.02 13.91
C GLU A 337 -21.77 1.68 13.64
N TYR A 338 -21.47 2.00 12.38
CA TYR A 338 -20.18 2.57 11.96
C TYR A 338 -19.81 3.90 12.66
N MET A 339 -20.79 4.55 13.30
CA MET A 339 -20.60 5.75 14.13
C MET A 339 -20.43 5.46 15.63
N SER A 340 -20.44 4.18 16.05
CA SER A 340 -20.34 3.82 17.47
C SER A 340 -18.88 3.73 17.94
N ASN A 341 -18.72 3.56 19.26
CA ASN A 341 -17.42 3.27 19.88
C ASN A 341 -17.12 1.77 19.95
N GLY A 342 -17.64 0.99 19.00
CA GLY A 342 -17.47 -0.45 18.92
C GLY A 342 -18.51 -1.26 19.70
N GLN A 343 -18.80 -2.44 19.21
CA GLN A 343 -19.77 -3.38 19.79
C GLN A 343 -19.06 -4.64 20.26
N SER A 344 -19.52 -5.21 21.36
CA SER A 344 -18.91 -6.43 21.94
C SER A 344 -19.01 -7.64 21.03
N TYR A 345 -20.05 -7.73 20.20
CA TYR A 345 -20.24 -8.85 19.28
C TYR A 345 -19.22 -8.88 18.13
N TYR A 346 -18.48 -7.77 17.86
CA TYR A 346 -17.40 -7.77 16.87
C TYR A 346 -16.27 -8.75 17.22
N ARG A 347 -16.16 -9.15 18.49
CA ARG A 347 -15.23 -10.19 18.95
C ARG A 347 -15.48 -11.55 18.30
N ASN A 348 -16.72 -11.80 17.87
CA ASN A 348 -17.14 -13.05 17.25
C ASN A 348 -16.85 -13.10 15.74
N PHE A 349 -16.46 -11.98 15.12
CA PHE A 349 -16.12 -11.95 13.71
C PHE A 349 -14.82 -12.69 13.42
N PRO A 350 -14.69 -13.38 12.27
CA PRO A 350 -13.43 -13.96 11.84
C PRO A 350 -12.26 -12.95 11.89
N ALA A 351 -11.05 -13.44 12.08
CA ALA A 351 -9.86 -12.60 12.29
C ALA A 351 -9.53 -11.70 11.07
N ASN A 352 -9.90 -12.14 9.86
CA ASN A 352 -9.67 -11.40 8.61
C ASN A 352 -10.65 -10.23 8.38
N ILE A 353 -11.66 -10.07 9.24
CA ILE A 353 -12.63 -8.97 9.11
C ILE A 353 -12.00 -7.68 9.64
N GLN A 354 -11.99 -6.66 8.81
CA GLN A 354 -11.62 -5.29 9.18
C GLN A 354 -12.88 -4.45 9.34
N ILE A 355 -13.10 -3.90 10.53
CA ILE A 355 -14.34 -3.19 10.86
C ILE A 355 -14.21 -1.72 10.52
N VAL A 356 -14.90 -1.28 9.46
CA VAL A 356 -14.87 0.10 8.96
C VAL A 356 -15.69 1.00 9.87
N MET A 357 -15.09 2.11 10.33
CA MET A 357 -15.68 3.06 11.28
C MET A 357 -15.36 4.50 10.86
N THR A 358 -16.15 5.44 11.35
CA THR A 358 -15.99 6.88 11.08
C THR A 358 -15.63 7.73 12.31
N GLY A 359 -15.12 7.09 13.39
CA GLY A 359 -14.58 7.79 14.56
C GLY A 359 -15.62 8.23 15.61
N GLY A 360 -16.69 7.46 15.82
CA GLY A 360 -17.70 7.71 16.86
C GLY A 360 -18.82 8.68 16.44
N ARG A 361 -18.77 9.21 15.25
CA ARG A 361 -19.80 10.02 14.58
C ARG A 361 -19.54 9.99 13.06
N VAL A 362 -20.47 10.51 12.23
CA VAL A 362 -20.34 10.50 10.76
C VAL A 362 -19.01 11.10 10.28
N TRP A 363 -18.57 12.18 10.94
CA TRP A 363 -17.33 12.92 10.64
C TRP A 363 -16.47 12.96 11.91
N GLY A 364 -16.07 11.77 12.36
CA GLY A 364 -15.29 11.62 13.60
C GLY A 364 -13.81 11.90 13.40
N GLU A 365 -13.16 12.36 14.45
CA GLU A 365 -11.72 12.50 14.51
C GLU A 365 -11.08 11.15 14.85
N VAL A 366 -9.96 10.85 14.20
CA VAL A 366 -9.11 9.71 14.57
C VAL A 366 -8.31 10.11 15.79
N THR A 367 -8.72 9.67 16.97
CA THR A 367 -8.06 9.98 18.23
C THR A 367 -7.66 8.72 18.98
N ASN A 368 -6.60 8.82 19.81
CA ASN A 368 -6.20 7.72 20.68
C ASN A 368 -7.34 7.29 21.63
N ASN A 369 -8.16 8.23 22.09
CA ASN A 369 -9.30 7.92 22.95
C ASN A 369 -10.34 7.07 22.21
N PHE A 370 -10.69 7.44 20.97
CA PHE A 370 -11.62 6.66 20.16
C PHE A 370 -11.05 5.26 19.88
N THR A 371 -9.83 5.17 19.38
CA THR A 371 -9.22 3.88 18.99
C THR A 371 -9.06 2.94 20.19
N THR A 372 -8.67 3.47 21.35
CA THR A 372 -8.56 2.69 22.59
C THR A 372 -9.93 2.21 23.05
N THR A 373 -10.94 3.09 23.12
CA THR A 373 -12.29 2.73 23.53
C THR A 373 -12.89 1.68 22.59
N PHE A 374 -12.76 1.90 21.27
CA PHE A 374 -13.22 0.94 20.28
C PHE A 374 -12.54 -0.42 20.46
N THR A 375 -11.21 -0.45 20.58
CA THR A 375 -10.45 -1.69 20.74
C THR A 375 -10.85 -2.45 22.01
N ASN A 376 -11.06 -1.74 23.11
CA ASN A 376 -11.54 -2.35 24.36
C ASN A 376 -12.94 -2.98 24.21
N ASN A 377 -13.84 -2.33 23.47
CA ASN A 377 -15.19 -2.85 23.23
C ASN A 377 -15.17 -4.00 22.22
N ALA A 378 -14.56 -3.80 21.08
CA ALA A 378 -14.58 -4.69 19.91
C ALA A 378 -13.58 -5.84 19.99
N GLY A 379 -12.53 -5.76 20.84
CA GLY A 379 -11.46 -6.75 20.93
C GLY A 379 -10.48 -6.71 19.75
N ARG A 380 -10.59 -5.70 18.88
CA ARG A 380 -9.71 -5.43 17.72
C ARG A 380 -9.77 -3.95 17.37
N GLY A 381 -8.72 -3.45 16.70
CA GLY A 381 -8.67 -2.06 16.26
C GLY A 381 -9.72 -1.73 15.19
N PRO A 382 -10.14 -0.45 15.06
CA PRO A 382 -10.98 -0.02 13.96
C PRO A 382 -10.18 0.07 12.66
N TYR A 383 -10.90 -0.01 11.55
CA TYR A 383 -10.43 0.32 10.22
C TYR A 383 -11.06 1.67 9.84
N MET A 384 -10.23 2.69 9.61
CA MET A 384 -10.69 4.07 9.42
C MET A 384 -10.16 4.67 8.14
#